data_3ced9d2d35182959679065ac4177fa7f
#
_entry.id   3ced9d2d35182959679065ac4177fa7f
#
_cell.length_a   1.000
_cell.length_b   1.000
_cell.length_c   1.000
_cell.angle_alpha   90.00
_cell.angle_beta   90.00
_cell.angle_gamma   90.00
#
_symmetry.space_group_name_H-M   'P 1'
#
loop_
_entity.id
_entity.type
_entity.pdbx_description
1 polymer ?
#
loop_
_entity_poly.entity_id
_entity_poly.type
_entity_poly.pdbx_seq_one_letter_code
_entity_poly.pdbx_strand_id
1 'polypeptide(L)'
;MTQNKIIVTIGRQFGSGGHEVGRRLASELGISFYDHEFVDMAVKKTGFHADYVKDNEEKAPDFVSGAMFSGMEMYQPSPYDRIQAEEYKLIRDIASKESCVIVGRAADYILSDQSHVSIFLFAPMEDRVKRKMALLKPEDAAKMTPAAMEKIVKQMDKQRKRYYEYYTDMKWGARDSYDLLINTSQSGIDGA
;
A
#
# COMPACT_ATOMS: atom_id res chain seq x y z
N MET A 1 -26.72 13.35 15.17
CA MET A 1 -25.67 14.10 14.45
C MET A 1 -24.64 13.09 14.01
N THR A 2 -24.56 12.80 12.71
CA THR A 2 -23.52 11.93 12.14
C THR A 2 -22.20 12.69 12.30
N GLN A 3 -21.32 12.23 13.19
CA GLN A 3 -19.95 12.74 13.24
C GLN A 3 -19.34 12.57 11.83
N ASN A 4 -18.89 13.68 11.25
CA ASN A 4 -18.13 13.63 9.99
C ASN A 4 -16.86 12.82 10.27
N LYS A 5 -16.79 11.61 9.71
CA LYS A 5 -15.60 10.78 9.80
C LYS A 5 -14.48 11.37 8.94
N ILE A 6 -13.26 11.32 9.47
CA ILE A 6 -12.04 11.71 8.76
C ILE A 6 -11.42 10.42 8.23
N ILE A 7 -11.36 10.28 6.91
CA ILE A 7 -10.71 9.14 6.26
C ILE A 7 -9.60 9.70 5.37
N VAL A 8 -8.38 9.20 5.59
CA VAL A 8 -7.21 9.57 4.78
C VAL A 8 -6.59 8.31 4.21
N THR A 9 -6.37 8.30 2.90
CA THR A 9 -5.67 7.21 2.21
C THR A 9 -4.31 7.68 1.73
N ILE A 10 -3.27 6.85 1.88
CA ILE A 10 -1.89 7.21 1.55
C ILE A 10 -1.29 6.20 0.55
N GLY A 11 -1.23 6.59 -0.74
CA GLY A 11 -0.34 5.98 -1.72
C GLY A 11 1.10 6.43 -1.49
N ARG A 12 2.10 5.59 -1.82
CA ARG A 12 3.49 5.93 -1.48
C ARG A 12 4.52 5.18 -2.32
N GLN A 13 5.60 5.86 -2.67
CA GLN A 13 6.82 5.21 -3.15
C GLN A 13 7.54 4.50 -2.00
N PHE A 14 8.27 3.42 -2.29
CA PHE A 14 9.06 2.73 -1.27
C PHE A 14 10.22 3.61 -0.79
N GLY A 15 10.34 3.77 0.53
CA GLY A 15 11.34 4.64 1.14
C GLY A 15 10.95 6.12 1.22
N SER A 16 9.75 6.53 0.78
CA SER A 16 9.27 7.91 0.93
C SER A 16 8.78 8.27 2.35
N GLY A 17 8.74 7.32 3.28
CA GLY A 17 8.29 7.58 4.66
C GLY A 17 6.78 7.41 4.88
N GLY A 18 6.06 6.79 3.95
CA GLY A 18 4.60 6.69 4.02
C GLY A 18 4.04 6.08 5.29
N HIS A 19 4.65 5.01 5.81
CA HIS A 19 4.25 4.43 7.09
C HIS A 19 4.39 5.43 8.26
N GLU A 20 5.53 6.12 8.31
CA GLU A 20 5.84 7.04 9.39
C GLU A 20 4.93 8.28 9.37
N VAL A 21 4.74 8.88 8.18
CA VAL A 21 3.81 10.01 7.99
C VAL A 21 2.39 9.58 8.37
N GLY A 22 1.91 8.44 7.87
CA GLY A 22 0.56 7.96 8.17
C GLY A 22 0.33 7.71 9.66
N ARG A 23 1.30 7.08 10.34
CA ARG A 23 1.23 6.82 11.78
C ARG A 23 1.21 8.11 12.60
N ARG A 24 2.04 9.11 12.24
CA ARG A 24 2.05 10.42 12.91
C ARG A 24 0.75 11.18 12.69
N LEU A 25 0.29 11.25 11.45
CA LEU A 25 -0.98 11.89 11.12
C LEU A 25 -2.15 11.29 11.90
N ALA A 26 -2.23 9.97 11.97
CA ALA A 26 -3.26 9.29 12.75
C ALA A 26 -3.16 9.62 14.25
N SER A 27 -1.93 9.67 14.80
CA SER A 27 -1.68 10.04 16.20
C SER A 27 -2.08 11.48 16.50
N GLU A 28 -1.77 12.44 15.63
CA GLU A 28 -2.12 13.86 15.79
C GLU A 28 -3.62 14.10 15.69
N LEU A 29 -4.31 13.36 14.82
CA LEU A 29 -5.75 13.43 14.67
C LEU A 29 -6.52 12.60 15.72
N GLY A 30 -5.83 11.76 16.49
CA GLY A 30 -6.45 10.85 17.46
C GLY A 30 -7.35 9.78 16.80
N ILE A 31 -6.98 9.30 15.61
CA ILE A 31 -7.76 8.33 14.83
C ILE A 31 -6.95 7.04 14.58
N SER A 32 -7.62 5.99 14.12
CA SER A 32 -7.01 4.69 13.87
C SER A 32 -6.02 4.73 12.69
N PHE A 33 -4.97 3.91 12.77
CA PHE A 33 -3.96 3.76 11.73
C PHE A 33 -3.92 2.32 11.22
N TYR A 34 -3.93 2.16 9.90
CA TYR A 34 -3.89 0.87 9.22
C TYR A 34 -2.87 0.88 8.08
N ASP A 35 -1.97 -0.11 8.06
CA ASP A 35 -1.01 -0.33 6.96
C ASP A 35 -1.06 -1.83 6.57
N HIS A 36 -0.09 -2.63 6.97
CA HIS A 36 -0.03 -4.05 6.64
C HIS A 36 -0.97 -4.94 7.47
N GLU A 37 -1.60 -4.41 8.50
CA GLU A 37 -2.55 -5.15 9.35
C GLU A 37 -3.75 -5.71 8.57
N PHE A 38 -4.14 -5.07 7.47
CA PHE A 38 -5.20 -5.59 6.60
C PHE A 38 -4.88 -6.98 6.06
N VAL A 39 -3.61 -7.23 5.72
CA VAL A 39 -3.17 -8.54 5.23
C VAL A 39 -3.38 -9.60 6.29
N ASP A 40 -2.93 -9.33 7.53
CA ASP A 40 -3.09 -10.27 8.64
C ASP A 40 -4.58 -10.54 8.95
N MET A 41 -5.43 -9.53 8.81
CA MET A 41 -6.88 -9.68 8.98
C MET A 41 -7.52 -10.49 7.85
N ALA A 42 -7.13 -10.24 6.60
CA ALA A 42 -7.63 -10.97 5.44
C ALA A 42 -7.18 -12.44 5.48
N VAL A 43 -5.94 -12.70 5.86
CA VAL A 43 -5.40 -14.05 6.06
C VAL A 43 -6.20 -14.82 7.09
N LYS A 44 -6.47 -14.23 8.25
CA LYS A 44 -7.29 -14.87 9.30
C LYS A 44 -8.69 -15.23 8.81
N LYS A 45 -9.27 -14.43 7.93
CA LYS A 45 -10.60 -14.68 7.35
C LYS A 45 -10.59 -15.72 6.23
N THR A 46 -9.54 -15.76 5.42
CA THR A 46 -9.46 -16.68 4.25
C THR A 46 -8.90 -18.06 4.59
N GLY A 47 -8.25 -18.22 5.75
CA GLY A 47 -7.57 -19.47 6.14
C GLY A 47 -6.31 -19.78 5.34
N PHE A 48 -5.77 -18.84 4.57
CA PHE A 48 -4.50 -19.02 3.88
C PHE A 48 -3.32 -18.95 4.86
N HIS A 49 -2.21 -19.64 4.54
CA HIS A 49 -1.00 -19.56 5.33
C HIS A 49 -0.40 -18.15 5.26
N ALA A 50 -0.08 -17.59 6.42
CA ALA A 50 0.45 -16.22 6.56
C ALA A 50 1.74 -16.00 5.74
N ASP A 51 2.59 -17.03 5.61
CA ASP A 51 3.85 -16.96 4.84
C ASP A 51 3.59 -16.77 3.34
N TYR A 52 2.56 -17.42 2.80
CA TYR A 52 2.18 -17.25 1.39
C TYR A 52 1.75 -15.82 1.07
N VAL A 53 1.13 -15.13 2.02
CA VAL A 53 0.63 -13.78 1.83
C VAL A 53 1.73 -12.75 2.01
N LYS A 54 2.62 -12.91 3.00
CA LYS A 54 3.77 -12.01 3.23
C LYS A 54 4.73 -11.94 2.05
N ASP A 55 4.98 -13.08 1.40
CA ASP A 55 5.85 -13.12 0.21
C ASP A 55 5.21 -12.48 -1.03
N ASN A 56 3.91 -12.20 -0.97
CA ASN A 56 3.12 -11.78 -2.11
C ASN A 56 2.33 -10.48 -1.88
N GLU A 57 2.63 -9.76 -0.80
CA GLU A 57 2.02 -8.45 -0.53
C GLU A 57 2.22 -7.46 -1.68
N GLU A 58 1.13 -6.80 -2.08
CA GLU A 58 1.11 -5.83 -3.18
C GLU A 58 1.67 -6.39 -4.52
N LYS A 59 1.54 -7.70 -4.78
CA LYS A 59 1.83 -8.30 -6.08
C LYS A 59 0.54 -8.52 -6.86
N ALA A 60 0.52 -8.08 -8.12
CA ALA A 60 -0.52 -8.49 -9.06
C ALA A 60 -0.28 -9.94 -9.51
N PRO A 61 -1.33 -10.72 -9.86
CA PRO A 61 -1.18 -12.04 -10.43
C PRO A 61 -0.25 -12.04 -11.64
N ASP A 62 0.62 -13.05 -11.76
CA ASP A 62 1.42 -13.21 -12.98
C ASP A 62 0.52 -13.76 -14.09
N PHE A 63 0.40 -13.00 -15.18
CA PHE A 63 -0.41 -13.34 -16.35
C PHE A 63 -0.04 -14.70 -17.00
N VAL A 64 1.16 -15.19 -16.72
CA VAL A 64 1.69 -16.43 -17.32
C VAL A 64 1.03 -17.69 -16.70
N SER A 65 0.50 -17.62 -15.49
CA SER A 65 -0.10 -18.79 -14.83
C SER A 65 -1.53 -19.08 -15.28
N GLY A 66 -2.23 -18.13 -15.88
CA GLY A 66 -3.64 -18.27 -16.31
C GLY A 66 -3.84 -18.67 -17.77
N ALA A 67 -2.82 -18.50 -18.63
CA ALA A 67 -2.99 -18.64 -20.07
C ALA A 67 -2.79 -20.08 -20.63
N MET A 68 -2.39 -21.04 -19.82
CA MET A 68 -2.05 -22.39 -20.29
C MET A 68 -3.10 -23.47 -20.01
N PHE A 69 -4.23 -23.14 -19.41
CA PHE A 69 -5.35 -24.06 -19.22
C PHE A 69 -6.65 -23.48 -19.77
N SER A 70 -6.73 -23.35 -21.09
CA SER A 70 -8.00 -23.13 -21.78
C SER A 70 -8.71 -24.45 -22.03
N GLY A 71 -9.24 -25.06 -21.00
CA GLY A 71 -10.25 -26.09 -21.05
C GLY A 71 -11.33 -25.66 -20.08
N MET A 72 -12.52 -25.44 -20.58
CA MET A 72 -13.82 -25.17 -19.99
C MET A 72 -14.00 -25.60 -18.51
N GLU A 73 -13.19 -25.06 -17.60
CA GLU A 73 -13.36 -25.20 -16.16
C GLU A 73 -13.75 -23.85 -15.58
N MET A 74 -14.79 -23.89 -14.72
CA MET A 74 -15.32 -22.76 -13.97
C MET A 74 -14.18 -21.87 -13.45
N TYR A 75 -14.16 -20.59 -13.83
CA TYR A 75 -13.21 -19.60 -13.34
C TYR A 75 -13.15 -19.66 -11.80
N GLN A 76 -12.08 -20.19 -11.27
CA GLN A 76 -11.78 -20.17 -9.84
C GLN A 76 -10.91 -18.93 -9.58
N PRO A 77 -11.37 -17.96 -8.75
CA PRO A 77 -10.56 -16.79 -8.41
C PRO A 77 -9.21 -17.23 -7.85
N SER A 78 -8.14 -16.61 -8.31
CA SER A 78 -6.82 -16.89 -7.77
C SER A 78 -6.77 -16.62 -6.25
N PRO A 79 -5.87 -17.25 -5.49
CA PRO A 79 -5.69 -16.92 -4.08
C PRO A 79 -5.48 -15.42 -3.84
N TYR A 80 -4.80 -14.73 -4.76
CA TYR A 80 -4.59 -13.28 -4.72
C TYR A 80 -5.90 -12.49 -4.83
N ASP A 81 -6.77 -12.87 -5.79
CA ASP A 81 -8.06 -12.20 -5.98
C ASP A 81 -8.96 -12.38 -4.75
N ARG A 82 -8.88 -13.55 -4.10
CA ARG A 82 -9.63 -13.82 -2.87
C ARG A 82 -9.14 -12.98 -1.70
N ILE A 83 -7.82 -12.83 -1.53
CA ILE A 83 -7.23 -11.97 -0.49
C ILE A 83 -7.61 -10.51 -0.76
N GLN A 84 -7.44 -10.04 -1.98
CA GLN A 84 -7.80 -8.69 -2.38
C GLN A 84 -9.30 -8.40 -2.15
N ALA A 85 -10.18 -9.36 -2.46
CA ALA A 85 -11.61 -9.21 -2.20
C ALA A 85 -11.93 -9.11 -0.70
N GLU A 86 -11.19 -9.79 0.17
CA GLU A 86 -11.36 -9.65 1.63
C GLU A 86 -10.74 -8.32 2.14
N GLU A 87 -9.59 -7.89 1.62
CA GLU A 87 -9.03 -6.57 1.92
C GLU A 87 -10.02 -5.45 1.53
N TYR A 88 -10.62 -5.55 0.35
CA TYR A 88 -11.65 -4.62 -0.12
C TYR A 88 -12.81 -4.48 0.89
N LYS A 89 -13.36 -5.62 1.33
CA LYS A 89 -14.45 -5.63 2.32
C LYS A 89 -14.02 -5.04 3.66
N LEU A 90 -12.81 -5.39 4.13
CA LEU A 90 -12.26 -4.89 5.39
C LEU A 90 -12.05 -3.38 5.36
N ILE A 91 -11.48 -2.84 4.29
CA ILE A 91 -11.24 -1.40 4.12
C ILE A 91 -12.57 -0.65 4.17
N ARG A 92 -13.58 -1.11 3.42
CA ARG A 92 -14.90 -0.48 3.42
C ARG A 92 -15.60 -0.60 4.78
N ASP A 93 -15.49 -1.72 5.44
CA ASP A 93 -16.10 -1.96 6.75
C ASP A 93 -15.50 -1.02 7.82
N ILE A 94 -14.17 -0.88 7.84
CA ILE A 94 -13.47 0.02 8.76
C ILE A 94 -13.85 1.48 8.47
N ALA A 95 -13.73 1.92 7.23
CA ALA A 95 -14.08 3.30 6.83
C ALA A 95 -15.55 3.64 7.13
N SER A 96 -16.45 2.63 7.11
CA SER A 96 -17.85 2.83 7.47
C SER A 96 -18.07 3.04 8.97
N LYS A 97 -17.16 2.57 9.83
CA LYS A 97 -17.32 2.55 11.30
C LYS A 97 -16.58 3.66 12.00
N GLU A 98 -15.39 4.04 11.54
CA GLU A 98 -14.51 4.94 12.26
C GLU A 98 -13.71 5.89 11.34
N SER A 99 -13.13 6.93 11.96
CA SER A 99 -12.12 7.77 11.32
C SER A 99 -10.78 7.03 11.28
N CYS A 100 -10.06 7.07 10.15
CA CYS A 100 -8.83 6.30 10.02
C CYS A 100 -7.87 6.85 8.95
N VAL A 101 -6.59 6.52 9.11
CA VAL A 101 -5.56 6.65 8.09
C VAL A 101 -5.23 5.25 7.56
N ILE A 102 -5.32 5.06 6.25
CA ILE A 102 -5.04 3.78 5.58
C ILE A 102 -3.89 3.95 4.61
N VAL A 103 -2.88 3.08 4.69
CA VAL A 103 -1.67 3.15 3.85
C VAL A 103 -1.64 2.03 2.82
N GLY A 104 -1.72 2.37 1.53
CA GLY A 104 -1.66 1.44 0.41
C GLY A 104 -2.98 0.72 0.09
N ARG A 105 -2.87 -0.49 -0.50
CA ARG A 105 -4.00 -1.39 -0.85
C ARG A 105 -5.02 -0.80 -1.83
N ALA A 106 -4.61 0.22 -2.60
CA ALA A 106 -5.54 0.97 -3.46
C ALA A 106 -6.77 1.48 -2.69
N ALA A 107 -6.59 1.84 -1.40
CA ALA A 107 -7.68 2.26 -0.52
C ALA A 107 -8.39 3.54 -1.05
N ASP A 108 -7.66 4.42 -1.72
CA ASP A 108 -8.18 5.58 -2.44
C ASP A 108 -9.22 5.17 -3.50
N TYR A 109 -8.94 4.15 -4.29
CA TYR A 109 -9.88 3.62 -5.27
C TYR A 109 -11.04 2.86 -4.62
N ILE A 110 -10.76 2.04 -3.62
CA ILE A 110 -11.78 1.26 -2.89
C ILE A 110 -12.83 2.17 -2.24
N LEU A 111 -12.41 3.36 -1.80
CA LEU A 111 -13.26 4.33 -1.11
C LEU A 111 -13.70 5.50 -2.01
N SER A 112 -13.53 5.40 -3.33
CA SER A 112 -13.83 6.49 -4.28
C SER A 112 -15.29 7.00 -4.25
N ASP A 113 -16.22 6.17 -3.76
CA ASP A 113 -17.63 6.53 -3.54
C ASP A 113 -17.90 7.11 -2.14
N GLN A 114 -16.88 7.26 -1.29
CA GLN A 114 -16.96 7.82 0.04
C GLN A 114 -16.10 9.08 0.16
N SER A 115 -16.51 10.03 1.00
CA SER A 115 -15.69 11.22 1.28
C SER A 115 -14.42 10.82 2.01
N HIS A 116 -13.28 11.02 1.38
CA HIS A 116 -11.94 10.81 1.95
C HIS A 116 -10.94 11.78 1.32
N VAL A 117 -9.74 11.87 1.89
CA VAL A 117 -8.60 12.58 1.32
C VAL A 117 -7.57 11.56 0.86
N SER A 118 -7.22 11.61 -0.41
CA SER A 118 -6.21 10.74 -1.01
C SER A 118 -4.87 11.47 -1.17
N ILE A 119 -3.80 10.91 -0.61
CA ILE A 119 -2.46 11.49 -0.60
C ILE A 119 -1.48 10.53 -1.27
N PHE A 120 -0.57 11.04 -2.09
CA PHE A 120 0.57 10.27 -2.59
C PHE A 120 1.89 10.85 -2.12
N LEU A 121 2.68 10.03 -1.42
CA LEU A 121 3.99 10.42 -0.91
C LEU A 121 5.11 9.93 -1.82
N PHE A 122 5.99 10.84 -2.22
CA PHE A 122 7.13 10.53 -3.08
C PHE A 122 8.39 11.24 -2.58
N ALA A 123 9.54 10.81 -3.08
CA ALA A 123 10.83 11.47 -2.84
C ALA A 123 11.85 11.08 -3.94
N PRO A 124 12.91 11.86 -4.15
CA PRO A 124 14.03 11.49 -5.00
C PRO A 124 14.63 10.13 -4.60
N MET A 125 15.14 9.38 -5.60
CA MET A 125 15.68 8.04 -5.39
C MET A 125 16.77 8.00 -4.32
N GLU A 126 17.69 8.97 -4.34
CA GLU A 126 18.80 9.06 -3.40
C GLU A 126 18.32 9.16 -1.95
N ASP A 127 17.31 9.99 -1.68
CA ASP A 127 16.76 10.19 -0.34
C ASP A 127 16.03 8.95 0.16
N ARG A 128 15.32 8.26 -0.73
CA ARG A 128 14.63 7.01 -0.42
C ARG A 128 15.61 5.88 -0.09
N VAL A 129 16.69 5.76 -0.87
CA VAL A 129 17.79 4.82 -0.60
C VAL A 129 18.45 5.15 0.73
N LYS A 130 18.82 6.42 0.96
CA LYS A 130 19.43 6.88 2.21
C LYS A 130 18.54 6.54 3.42
N ARG A 131 17.24 6.84 3.34
CA ARG A 131 16.29 6.54 4.42
C ARG A 131 16.21 5.04 4.69
N LYS A 132 16.11 4.22 3.65
CA LYS A 132 16.04 2.76 3.80
C LYS A 132 17.33 2.16 4.35
N MET A 133 18.48 2.65 3.94
CA MET A 133 19.79 2.26 4.49
C MET A 133 19.89 2.59 5.99
N ALA A 134 19.40 3.77 6.41
CA ALA A 134 19.43 4.20 7.82
C ALA A 134 18.52 3.35 8.73
N LEU A 135 17.53 2.66 8.18
CA LEU A 135 16.60 1.79 8.92
C LEU A 135 17.08 0.34 9.02
N LEU A 136 18.18 -0.01 8.36
CA LEU A 136 18.74 -1.37 8.44
C LEU A 136 19.36 -1.61 9.82
N LYS A 137 19.26 -2.85 10.28
CA LYS A 137 20.03 -3.31 11.43
C LYS A 137 21.52 -3.30 11.08
N PRO A 138 22.44 -3.11 12.06
CA PRO A 138 23.88 -3.03 11.80
C PRO A 138 24.44 -4.23 10.99
N GLU A 139 23.95 -5.42 11.24
CA GLU A 139 24.32 -6.67 10.56
C GLU A 139 23.91 -6.71 9.09
N ASP A 140 22.78 -6.10 8.74
CA ASP A 140 22.26 -6.01 7.37
C ASP A 140 22.92 -4.83 6.65
N ALA A 141 23.13 -3.71 7.33
CA ALA A 141 23.80 -2.52 6.80
C ALA A 141 25.23 -2.83 6.32
N ALA A 142 25.96 -3.70 7.06
CA ALA A 142 27.31 -4.13 6.68
C ALA A 142 27.36 -4.88 5.34
N LYS A 143 26.26 -5.49 4.91
CA LYS A 143 26.16 -6.31 3.68
C LYS A 143 25.44 -5.58 2.55
N MET A 144 24.76 -4.48 2.84
CA MET A 144 23.92 -3.75 1.88
C MET A 144 24.69 -2.59 1.26
N THR A 145 24.74 -2.54 -0.07
CA THR A 145 25.29 -1.39 -0.79
C THR A 145 24.16 -0.45 -1.23
N PRO A 146 24.43 0.87 -1.40
CA PRO A 146 23.43 1.80 -1.95
C PRO A 146 22.85 1.34 -3.29
N ALA A 147 23.67 0.80 -4.18
CA ALA A 147 23.23 0.27 -5.47
C ALA A 147 22.31 -0.97 -5.33
N ALA A 148 22.56 -1.83 -4.36
CA ALA A 148 21.67 -2.95 -4.06
C ALA A 148 20.35 -2.47 -3.48
N MET A 149 20.37 -1.51 -2.56
CA MET A 149 19.17 -0.90 -2.01
C MET A 149 18.34 -0.18 -3.11
N GLU A 150 18.98 0.52 -4.03
CA GLU A 150 18.28 1.15 -5.16
C GLU A 150 17.53 0.14 -6.02
N LYS A 151 18.11 -1.03 -6.28
CA LYS A 151 17.42 -2.13 -6.99
C LYS A 151 16.18 -2.59 -6.23
N ILE A 152 16.28 -2.74 -4.90
CA ILE A 152 15.14 -3.11 -4.04
C ILE A 152 14.06 -2.03 -4.13
N VAL A 153 14.43 -0.74 -4.00
CA VAL A 153 13.48 0.38 -4.09
C VAL A 153 12.73 0.36 -5.42
N LYS A 154 13.44 0.20 -6.54
CA LYS A 154 12.85 0.11 -7.89
C LYS A 154 11.91 -1.09 -8.04
N GLN A 155 12.30 -2.24 -7.49
CA GLN A 155 11.49 -3.45 -7.55
C GLN A 155 10.19 -3.30 -6.76
N MET A 156 10.25 -2.76 -5.55
CA MET A 156 9.07 -2.52 -4.71
C MET A 156 8.10 -1.51 -5.36
N ASP A 157 8.62 -0.42 -5.93
CA ASP A 157 7.79 0.54 -6.65
C ASP A 157 7.12 -0.09 -7.88
N LYS A 158 7.86 -0.94 -8.63
CA LYS A 158 7.30 -1.68 -9.77
C LYS A 158 6.18 -2.62 -9.35
N GLN A 159 6.33 -3.30 -8.20
CA GLN A 159 5.30 -4.20 -7.66
C GLN A 159 4.05 -3.40 -7.25
N ARG A 160 4.22 -2.30 -6.49
CA ARG A 160 3.11 -1.43 -6.06
C ARG A 160 2.37 -0.82 -7.24
N LYS A 161 3.12 -0.30 -8.22
CA LYS A 161 2.55 0.23 -9.46
C LYS A 161 1.71 -0.83 -10.17
N ARG A 162 2.27 -2.04 -10.36
CA ARG A 162 1.57 -3.13 -11.03
C ARG A 162 0.32 -3.56 -10.28
N TYR A 163 0.39 -3.66 -8.94
CA TYR A 163 -0.76 -3.98 -8.09
C TYR A 163 -1.87 -2.92 -8.26
N TYR A 164 -1.54 -1.66 -8.10
CA TYR A 164 -2.49 -0.56 -8.19
C TYR A 164 -3.16 -0.51 -9.58
N GLU A 165 -2.36 -0.51 -10.64
CA GLU A 165 -2.85 -0.42 -12.02
C GLU A 165 -3.58 -1.69 -12.49
N TYR A 166 -3.39 -2.84 -11.84
CA TYR A 166 -4.13 -4.06 -12.12
C TYR A 166 -5.54 -4.06 -11.50
N TYR A 167 -5.66 -3.55 -10.28
CA TYR A 167 -6.94 -3.55 -9.55
C TYR A 167 -7.73 -2.25 -9.69
N THR A 168 -7.18 -1.26 -10.39
CA THR A 168 -7.83 0.03 -10.63
C THR A 168 -7.64 0.45 -12.08
N ASP A 169 -8.50 1.32 -12.57
CA ASP A 169 -8.33 1.93 -13.90
C ASP A 169 -7.46 3.21 -13.86
N MET A 170 -6.71 3.42 -12.77
CA MET A 170 -5.95 4.64 -12.49
C MET A 170 -4.45 4.38 -12.59
N LYS A 171 -3.66 5.46 -12.74
CA LYS A 171 -2.20 5.38 -12.81
C LYS A 171 -1.59 5.67 -11.45
N TRP A 172 -0.77 4.76 -10.95
CA TRP A 172 -0.10 4.89 -9.68
C TRP A 172 0.84 6.10 -9.62
N GLY A 173 0.62 6.98 -8.63
CA GLY A 173 1.40 8.21 -8.42
C GLY A 173 1.16 9.31 -9.47
N ALA A 174 0.15 9.16 -10.33
CA ALA A 174 -0.21 10.21 -11.27
C ALA A 174 -0.97 11.35 -10.56
N ARG A 175 -0.76 12.57 -11.02
CA ARG A 175 -1.36 13.77 -10.44
C ARG A 175 -2.88 13.68 -10.35
N ASP A 176 -3.51 13.11 -11.36
CA ASP A 176 -4.95 13.04 -11.48
C ASP A 176 -5.58 11.90 -10.66
N SER A 177 -4.75 11.08 -10.01
CA SER A 177 -5.18 9.94 -9.19
C SER A 177 -5.28 10.26 -7.70
N TYR A 178 -4.81 11.43 -7.25
CA TYR A 178 -4.74 11.78 -5.83
C TYR A 178 -5.07 13.26 -5.60
N ASP A 179 -5.64 13.58 -4.43
CA ASP A 179 -5.94 14.96 -4.05
C ASP A 179 -4.66 15.75 -3.74
N LEU A 180 -3.68 15.09 -3.12
CA LEU A 180 -2.39 15.70 -2.73
C LEU A 180 -1.21 14.81 -3.12
N LEU A 181 -0.16 15.45 -3.67
CA LEU A 181 1.14 14.83 -3.90
C LEU A 181 2.19 15.56 -3.07
N ILE A 182 2.85 14.85 -2.15
CA ILE A 182 3.80 15.44 -1.19
C ILE A 182 5.19 14.87 -1.43
N ASN A 183 6.17 15.77 -1.66
CA ASN A 183 7.58 15.42 -1.71
C ASN A 183 8.18 15.45 -0.30
N THR A 184 8.33 14.28 0.31
CA THR A 184 8.82 14.15 1.69
C THR A 184 10.30 14.53 1.87
N SER A 185 11.06 14.72 0.80
CA SER A 185 12.41 15.28 0.89
C SER A 185 12.41 16.80 1.07
N GLN A 186 11.34 17.47 0.65
CA GLN A 186 11.17 18.92 0.82
C GLN A 186 10.45 19.26 2.12
N SER A 187 9.36 18.56 2.43
CA SER A 187 8.58 18.81 3.65
C SER A 187 9.22 18.23 4.91
N GLY A 188 10.09 17.23 4.76
CA GLY A 188 10.43 16.33 5.86
C GLY A 188 9.26 15.40 6.20
N ILE A 189 9.46 14.52 7.17
CA ILE A 189 8.37 13.64 7.68
C ILE A 189 7.41 14.46 8.56
N ASP A 190 7.93 15.43 9.29
CA ASP A 190 7.15 16.27 10.23
C ASP A 190 6.29 17.31 9.51
N GLY A 191 6.70 17.74 8.33
CA GLY A 191 5.97 18.72 7.51
C GLY A 191 5.12 18.12 6.41
N ALA A 192 5.13 16.79 6.30
CA ALA A 192 4.33 16.06 5.32
C ALA A 192 2.98 15.67 5.92
#